data_e2dda7eadfffd31908bca52602f5867b
#
_entry.id   e2dda7eadfffd31908bca52602f5867b
#
_cell.length_a   1.000
_cell.length_b   1.000
_cell.length_c   1.000
_cell.angle_alpha   90.00
_cell.angle_beta   90.00
_cell.angle_gamma   90.00
#
_symmetry.space_group_name_H-M   'P 1'
#
loop_
_entity.id
_entity.type
_entity.pdbx_description
1 polymer ?
#
loop_
_entity_poly.entity_id
_entity_poly.type
_entity_poly.pdbx_seq_one_letter_code
_entity_poly.pdbx_strand_id
1 'polypeptide(L)'
;MENQNALTASNESFLRDLQLFCNIARRGSFVAASTEMGLSPSHVSKRIAMLEASLGVKLFQRTTRRVSVTTDGEAALQWAQKILDDVQGMADAFADRRTELRGLLRISTSLRL
;
A
#
# COMPACT_ATOMS: atom_id res chain seq x y z
N MET A 1 -15.39 -11.82 -11.96
CA MET A 1 -16.29 -12.06 -10.84
C MET A 1 -15.57 -12.37 -9.57
N GLU A 2 -14.71 -13.37 -9.60
CA GLU A 2 -13.97 -13.70 -8.40
C GLU A 2 -13.05 -12.57 -8.00
N ASN A 3 -12.45 -11.89 -8.97
CA ASN A 3 -11.57 -10.75 -8.67
C ASN A 3 -12.35 -9.62 -8.02
N GLN A 4 -13.57 -9.42 -8.48
CA GLN A 4 -14.39 -8.37 -7.92
C GLN A 4 -14.75 -8.65 -6.48
N ASN A 5 -15.04 -9.90 -6.17
CA ASN A 5 -15.34 -10.29 -4.79
C ASN A 5 -14.13 -10.10 -3.89
N ALA A 6 -12.96 -10.47 -4.40
CA ALA A 6 -11.74 -10.34 -3.61
C ALA A 6 -11.45 -8.87 -3.28
N LEU A 7 -11.62 -7.99 -4.27
CA LEU A 7 -11.40 -6.57 -4.04
C LEU A 7 -12.39 -6.01 -3.04
N THR A 8 -13.66 -6.38 -3.18
CA THR A 8 -14.69 -5.88 -2.30
C THR A 8 -14.47 -6.33 -0.87
N ALA A 9 -14.11 -7.60 -0.68
CA ALA A 9 -13.97 -8.17 0.65
C ALA A 9 -12.75 -7.64 1.37
N SER A 10 -11.77 -7.10 0.65
CA SER A 10 -10.51 -6.71 1.25
C SER A 10 -10.11 -5.28 0.92
N ASN A 11 -11.09 -4.38 0.77
CA ASN A 11 -10.78 -2.99 0.44
C ASN A 11 -9.84 -2.35 1.45
N GLU A 12 -10.07 -2.56 2.74
CA GLU A 12 -9.19 -2.01 3.75
C GLU A 12 -7.79 -2.58 3.63
N SER A 13 -7.70 -3.88 3.42
CA SER A 13 -6.41 -4.54 3.25
C SER A 13 -5.72 -4.04 1.99
N PHE A 14 -6.48 -3.82 0.93
CA PHE A 14 -5.89 -3.34 -0.31
C PHE A 14 -5.25 -1.97 -0.12
N LEU A 15 -5.94 -1.05 0.52
CA LEU A 15 -5.38 0.28 0.77
C LEU A 15 -4.14 0.21 1.66
N ARG A 16 -4.18 -0.65 2.66
CA ARG A 16 -3.00 -0.86 3.52
C ARG A 16 -1.84 -1.45 2.73
N ASP A 17 -2.14 -2.36 1.82
CA ASP A 17 -1.10 -2.95 0.99
C ASP A 17 -0.48 -1.92 0.07
N LEU A 18 -1.29 -1.01 -0.50
CA LEU A 18 -0.75 0.07 -1.29
C LEU A 18 0.14 0.98 -0.46
N GLN A 19 -0.26 1.26 0.76
CA GLN A 19 0.52 2.06 1.68
C GLN A 19 1.84 1.37 2.00
N LEU A 20 1.78 0.07 2.25
CA LEU A 20 2.96 -0.72 2.52
C LEU A 20 3.90 -0.74 1.31
N PHE A 21 3.35 -0.93 0.13
CA PHE A 21 4.11 -0.92 -1.11
C PHE A 21 4.86 0.41 -1.28
N CYS A 22 4.17 1.52 -1.10
CA CYS A 22 4.78 2.83 -1.22
C CYS A 22 5.89 3.01 -0.18
N ASN A 23 5.69 2.50 1.02
CA ASN A 23 6.67 2.62 2.08
C ASN A 23 7.94 1.85 1.73
N ILE A 24 7.79 0.62 1.25
CA ILE A 24 8.94 -0.19 0.86
C ILE A 24 9.68 0.46 -0.30
N ALA A 25 8.95 0.95 -1.28
CA ALA A 25 9.56 1.60 -2.44
C ALA A 25 10.38 2.81 -2.02
N ARG A 26 9.85 3.61 -1.10
CA ARG A 26 10.54 4.80 -0.62
C ARG A 26 11.79 4.45 0.17
N ARG A 27 11.70 3.43 1.02
CA ARG A 27 12.80 3.08 1.90
C ARG A 27 13.80 2.13 1.26
N GLY A 28 13.37 1.41 0.24
CA GLY A 28 14.24 0.42 -0.39
C GLY A 28 14.51 -0.79 0.48
N SER A 29 13.66 -1.07 1.45
CA SER A 29 13.89 -2.14 2.41
C SER A 29 12.57 -2.65 2.97
N PHE A 30 12.37 -3.97 2.89
CA PHE A 30 11.21 -4.62 3.51
C PHE A 30 11.30 -4.53 5.04
N VAL A 31 12.51 -4.70 5.56
CA VAL A 31 12.73 -4.69 7.02
C VAL A 31 12.43 -3.30 7.58
N ALA A 32 12.93 -2.26 6.91
CA ALA A 32 12.71 -0.90 7.38
C ALA A 32 11.22 -0.57 7.37
N ALA A 33 10.51 -0.98 6.32
CA ALA A 33 9.08 -0.74 6.24
C ALA A 33 8.33 -1.52 7.33
N SER A 34 8.73 -2.75 7.58
CA SER A 34 8.07 -3.55 8.62
C SER A 34 8.24 -2.91 9.99
N THR A 35 9.43 -2.40 10.27
CA THR A 35 9.68 -1.74 11.54
C THR A 35 8.81 -0.50 11.69
N GLU A 36 8.76 0.31 10.64
CA GLU A 36 7.97 1.54 10.70
C GLU A 36 6.49 1.26 10.90
N MET A 37 5.99 0.21 10.27
CA MET A 37 4.57 -0.08 10.31
C MET A 37 4.18 -1.06 11.41
N GLY A 38 5.14 -1.49 12.20
CA GLY A 38 4.84 -2.39 13.31
C GLY A 38 4.45 -3.79 12.88
N LEU A 39 4.99 -4.26 11.76
CA LEU A 39 4.67 -5.57 11.21
C LEU A 39 5.93 -6.42 11.18
N SER A 40 5.76 -7.76 11.17
CA SER A 40 6.89 -8.64 11.00
C SER A 40 7.33 -8.66 9.54
N PRO A 41 8.62 -8.87 9.27
CA PRO A 41 9.09 -8.94 7.89
C PRO A 41 8.40 -10.02 7.07
N SER A 42 8.12 -11.17 7.66
CA SER A 42 7.45 -12.23 6.92
C SER A 42 6.02 -11.85 6.57
N HIS A 43 5.35 -11.12 7.45
CA HIS A 43 4.01 -10.64 7.17
C HIS A 43 4.02 -9.63 6.02
N VAL A 44 5.00 -8.74 6.03
CA VAL A 44 5.15 -7.75 4.97
C VAL A 44 5.38 -8.44 3.63
N SER A 45 6.29 -9.42 3.59
CA SER A 45 6.56 -10.16 2.36
C SER A 45 5.31 -10.85 1.84
N LYS A 46 4.53 -11.44 2.73
CA LYS A 46 3.30 -12.13 2.34
C LYS A 46 2.29 -11.13 1.77
N ARG A 47 2.13 -9.97 2.42
CA ARG A 47 1.18 -8.99 1.93
C ARG A 47 1.57 -8.46 0.55
N ILE A 48 2.86 -8.24 0.33
CA ILE A 48 3.32 -7.78 -0.98
C ILE A 48 3.11 -8.87 -2.04
N ALA A 49 3.38 -10.12 -1.69
CA ALA A 49 3.15 -11.20 -2.63
C ALA A 49 1.67 -11.29 -3.02
N MET A 50 0.78 -11.08 -2.07
CA MET A 50 -0.65 -11.08 -2.35
C MET A 50 -1.06 -9.91 -3.23
N LEU A 51 -0.46 -8.75 -3.00
CA LEU A 51 -0.73 -7.59 -3.85
C LEU A 51 -0.25 -7.85 -5.27
N GLU A 52 0.94 -8.42 -5.42
CA GLU A 52 1.47 -8.77 -6.74
C GLU A 52 0.55 -9.76 -7.45
N ALA A 53 0.05 -10.75 -6.71
CA ALA A 53 -0.87 -11.72 -7.28
C ALA A 53 -2.17 -11.06 -7.73
N SER A 54 -2.69 -10.13 -6.93
CA SER A 54 -3.91 -9.42 -7.27
C SER A 54 -3.75 -8.59 -8.53
N LEU A 55 -2.60 -7.96 -8.69
CA LEU A 55 -2.35 -7.10 -9.84
C LEU A 55 -1.81 -7.87 -11.05
N GLY A 56 -1.33 -9.08 -10.82
CA GLY A 56 -0.79 -9.90 -11.90
C GLY A 56 0.57 -9.46 -12.39
N VAL A 57 1.31 -8.71 -11.59
CA VAL A 57 2.65 -8.23 -11.95
C VAL A 57 3.57 -8.32 -10.76
N LYS A 58 4.86 -8.32 -11.03
CA LYS A 58 5.87 -8.19 -9.99
C LYS A 58 6.13 -6.72 -9.73
N LEU A 59 6.12 -6.34 -8.48
CA LEU A 59 6.34 -4.94 -8.09
C LEU A 59 7.80 -4.68 -7.74
N PHE A 60 8.49 -5.69 -7.24
CA PHE A 60 9.87 -5.54 -6.79
C PHE A 60 10.77 -6.58 -7.40
N GLN A 61 12.01 -6.16 -7.67
CA GLN A 61 13.12 -7.07 -7.94
C GLN A 61 13.97 -7.13 -6.70
N ARG A 62 14.31 -8.34 -6.27
CA ARG A 62 15.11 -8.52 -5.08
C ARG A 62 16.44 -9.13 -5.44
N THR A 63 17.50 -8.50 -5.01
CA THR A 63 18.82 -9.10 -5.01
C THR A 63 19.19 -9.36 -3.56
N THR A 64 20.38 -9.96 -3.36
CA THR A 64 20.82 -10.23 -1.99
C THR A 64 21.03 -8.97 -1.18
N ARG A 65 21.18 -7.83 -1.84
CA ARG A 65 21.50 -6.57 -1.15
C ARG A 65 20.45 -5.50 -1.28
N ARG A 66 19.61 -5.58 -2.30
CA ARG A 66 18.74 -4.47 -2.61
C ARG A 66 17.37 -4.91 -3.04
N VAL A 67 16.43 -4.05 -2.75
CA VAL A 67 15.08 -4.14 -3.27
C VAL A 67 14.87 -2.94 -4.16
N SER A 68 14.51 -3.18 -5.40
CA SER A 68 14.21 -2.09 -6.33
C SER A 68 12.87 -2.37 -6.99
N VAL A 69 12.24 -1.30 -7.47
CA VAL A 69 10.93 -1.38 -8.08
C VAL A 69 11.10 -1.82 -9.54
N THR A 70 10.26 -2.74 -9.99
CA THR A 70 10.25 -3.13 -11.40
C THR A 70 9.62 -2.03 -12.25
N THR A 71 9.68 -2.19 -13.58
CA THR A 71 8.98 -1.26 -14.45
C THR A 71 7.48 -1.25 -14.16
N ASP A 72 6.89 -2.43 -14.01
CA ASP A 72 5.48 -2.52 -13.63
C ASP A 72 5.24 -1.92 -12.25
N GLY A 73 6.19 -2.12 -11.36
CA GLY A 73 6.09 -1.54 -10.02
C GLY A 73 6.12 -0.03 -10.05
N GLU A 74 6.89 0.56 -10.95
CA GLU A 74 6.89 2.02 -11.04
C GLU A 74 5.55 2.56 -11.50
N ALA A 75 4.94 1.89 -12.48
CA ALA A 75 3.61 2.28 -12.90
C ALA A 75 2.61 2.11 -11.77
N ALA A 76 2.68 0.99 -11.07
CA ALA A 76 1.79 0.73 -9.93
C ALA A 76 2.01 1.75 -8.81
N LEU A 77 3.26 2.18 -8.62
CA LEU A 77 3.57 3.14 -7.57
C LEU A 77 2.90 4.48 -7.84
N GLN A 78 2.91 4.93 -9.10
CA GLN A 78 2.22 6.16 -9.44
C GLN A 78 0.72 6.07 -9.17
N TRP A 79 0.13 4.93 -9.55
CA TRP A 79 -1.28 4.71 -9.26
C TRP A 79 -1.55 4.67 -7.77
N ALA A 80 -0.71 3.96 -7.02
CA ALA A 80 -0.90 3.83 -5.58
C ALA A 80 -0.82 5.18 -4.89
N GLN A 81 0.15 6.00 -5.27
CA GLN A 81 0.29 7.33 -4.67
C GLN A 81 -0.92 8.19 -4.98
N LYS A 82 -1.41 8.13 -6.22
CA LYS A 82 -2.58 8.89 -6.59
C LYS A 82 -3.81 8.45 -5.81
N ILE A 83 -4.00 7.14 -5.67
CA ILE A 83 -5.14 6.61 -4.94
C ILE A 83 -5.08 7.06 -3.49
N LEU A 84 -3.92 6.95 -2.85
CA LEU A 84 -3.79 7.34 -1.45
C LEU A 84 -3.95 8.84 -1.26
N ASP A 85 -3.47 9.63 -2.20
CA ASP A 85 -3.67 11.08 -2.14
C ASP A 85 -5.14 11.43 -2.32
N ASP A 86 -5.84 10.72 -3.21
CA ASP A 86 -7.27 10.96 -3.41
C ASP A 86 -8.06 10.59 -2.16
N VAL A 87 -7.69 9.51 -1.49
CA VAL A 87 -8.33 9.14 -0.23
C VAL A 87 -8.12 10.25 0.81
N GLN A 88 -6.90 10.75 0.91
CA GLN A 88 -6.61 11.84 1.83
C GLN A 88 -7.39 13.10 1.46
N GLY A 89 -7.46 13.40 0.18
CA GLY A 89 -8.21 14.57 -0.29
C GLY A 89 -9.68 14.47 0.06
N MET A 90 -10.25 13.28 -0.09
CA MET A 90 -11.64 13.06 0.28
C MET A 90 -11.84 13.25 1.77
N ALA A 91 -10.94 12.67 2.57
CA ALA A 91 -11.04 12.82 4.01
C ALA A 91 -10.93 14.28 4.43
N ASP A 92 -10.02 15.02 3.80
CA ASP A 92 -9.84 16.43 4.10
C ASP A 92 -11.08 17.26 3.71
N ALA A 93 -11.69 16.91 2.58
CA ALA A 93 -12.87 17.65 2.10
C ALA A 93 -14.04 17.51 3.07
N PHE A 94 -14.11 16.41 3.81
CA PHE A 94 -15.18 16.18 4.77
C PHE A 94 -14.68 16.18 6.20
N ALA A 95 -13.66 16.95 6.48
CA ALA A 95 -13.01 16.94 7.79
C ALA A 95 -14.00 17.23 8.92
N ASP A 96 -14.99 18.10 8.67
CA ASP A 96 -15.97 18.44 9.69
C ASP A 96 -16.99 17.35 9.94
N ARG A 97 -17.05 16.35 9.07
CA ARG A 97 -17.98 15.23 9.17
C ARG A 97 -17.23 13.91 9.12
N ARG A 98 -16.08 13.85 9.68
CA ARG A 98 -15.12 12.78 9.42
C ARG A 98 -15.36 11.46 10.15
N THR A 99 -16.45 11.34 10.86
CA THR A 99 -16.67 10.13 11.64
C THR A 99 -16.53 8.86 10.79
N GLU A 100 -17.15 8.87 9.61
CA GLU A 100 -17.13 7.70 8.74
C GLU A 100 -15.80 7.55 8.01
N LEU A 101 -15.05 8.63 7.87
CA LEU A 101 -13.80 8.60 7.12
C LEU A 101 -12.59 8.42 8.01
N ARG A 102 -12.79 8.30 9.31
CA ARG A 102 -11.70 8.27 10.26
C ARG A 102 -10.71 7.13 9.97
N GLY A 103 -11.23 5.97 9.62
CA GLY A 103 -10.36 4.83 9.31
C GLY A 103 -9.48 5.09 8.10
N LEU A 104 -10.05 5.64 7.04
CA LEU A 104 -9.29 5.98 5.85
C LEU A 104 -8.29 7.09 6.12
N LEU A 105 -8.67 8.05 6.94
CA LEU A 105 -7.78 9.14 7.32
C LEU A 105 -6.55 8.60 8.03
N ARG A 106 -6.70 7.63 8.90
CA ARG A 106 -5.57 7.04 9.60
C ARG A 106 -4.59 6.39 8.64
N ILE A 107 -5.10 5.69 7.63
CA ILE A 107 -4.26 5.06 6.64
C ILE A 107 -3.44 6.12 5.91
N SER A 108 -4.09 7.18 5.49
CA SER A 108 -3.43 8.25 4.75
C SER A 108 -2.40 8.97 5.61
N THR A 109 -2.72 9.18 6.87
CA THR A 109 -1.82 9.87 7.79
C THR A 109 -0.52 9.10 7.97
N SER A 110 -0.60 7.77 8.07
CA SER A 110 0.59 6.95 8.18
C SER A 110 1.51 7.14 6.99
N LEU A 111 0.94 7.28 5.82
CA LEU A 111 1.73 7.44 4.61
C LEU A 111 2.40 8.81 4.55
N ARG A 112 1.80 9.82 5.12
CA ARG A 112 2.28 11.18 5.00
C ARG A 112 3.39 11.53 5.98
N LEU A 113 3.85 10.59 6.72
CA LEU A 113 4.99 10.84 7.57
C LEU A 113 6.22 11.13 6.74
#